data_c53e96e93e4566536218ca1e63f026c3
#
_entry.id   c53e96e93e4566536218ca1e63f026c3
#
_cell.length_a   1.000
_cell.length_b   1.000
_cell.length_c   1.000
_cell.angle_alpha   90.00
_cell.angle_beta   90.00
_cell.angle_gamma   90.00
#
_symmetry.space_group_name_H-M   'P 1'
#
loop_
_entity.id
_entity.type
_entity.pdbx_description
1 polymer ?
#
loop_
_entity_poly.entity_id
_entity_poly.type
_entity_poly.pdbx_seq_one_letter_code
_entity_poly.pdbx_strand_id
1 'polypeptide(L)'
;MARKCNNSESEQRTNAVYDLLLRAHSRKQIIQFAAENWGVGDRQTDVYIARARQLLTLDAELARPQWMESALARLLEYERRAADKDQINTALISLDKQ
;
A
#
# COMPACT_ATOMS: atom_id res chain seq x y z
N MET A 1 28.52 8.85 -21.97
CA MET A 1 27.60 7.93 -22.61
C MET A 1 26.65 7.34 -21.59
N ALA A 2 25.42 7.36 -21.92
CA ALA A 2 24.45 6.80 -21.01
C ALA A 2 24.56 5.28 -21.03
N ARG A 3 24.91 4.73 -19.90
CA ARG A 3 24.98 3.30 -19.75
C ARG A 3 23.61 2.77 -19.35
N LYS A 4 23.19 1.72 -19.99
CA LYS A 4 21.94 1.09 -19.60
C LYS A 4 22.06 0.59 -18.16
N CYS A 5 21.03 0.83 -17.38
CA CYS A 5 20.96 0.23 -16.06
C CYS A 5 20.93 -1.28 -16.22
N ASN A 6 21.72 -1.97 -15.43
CA ASN A 6 21.60 -3.41 -15.40
C ASN A 6 20.33 -3.76 -14.59
N ASN A 7 19.95 -5.03 -14.62
CA ASN A 7 18.73 -5.45 -13.95
C ASN A 7 18.78 -5.15 -12.45
N SER A 8 19.95 -5.29 -11.87
CA SER A 8 20.10 -5.05 -10.44
C SER A 8 19.85 -3.59 -10.08
N GLU A 9 20.42 -2.67 -10.86
CA GLU A 9 20.19 -1.25 -10.64
C GLU A 9 18.74 -0.89 -10.86
N SER A 10 18.14 -1.45 -11.90
CA SER A 10 16.76 -1.18 -12.23
C SER A 10 15.84 -1.68 -11.11
N GLU A 11 16.14 -2.84 -10.58
CA GLU A 11 15.37 -3.38 -9.46
C GLU A 11 15.51 -2.53 -8.21
N GLN A 12 16.73 -2.09 -7.92
CA GLN A 12 16.96 -1.25 -6.76
C GLN A 12 16.20 0.06 -6.86
N ARG A 13 16.22 0.66 -8.05
CA ARG A 13 15.51 1.91 -8.27
C ARG A 13 14.01 1.72 -8.21
N THR A 14 13.53 0.61 -8.77
CA THR A 14 12.11 0.29 -8.68
C THR A 14 11.69 0.10 -7.24
N ASN A 15 12.50 -0.58 -6.46
CA ASN A 15 12.20 -0.80 -5.04
C ASN A 15 12.21 0.52 -4.26
N ALA A 16 13.12 1.42 -4.60
CA ALA A 16 13.15 2.73 -3.97
C ALA A 16 11.89 3.53 -4.29
N VAL A 17 11.46 3.47 -5.55
CA VAL A 17 10.23 4.14 -5.95
C VAL A 17 9.02 3.51 -5.28
N TYR A 18 9.02 2.20 -5.15
CA TYR A 18 7.98 1.48 -4.43
C TYR A 18 7.85 2.02 -3.01
N ASP A 19 8.99 2.16 -2.34
CA ASP A 19 9.01 2.68 -0.99
C ASP A 19 8.46 4.11 -0.92
N LEU A 20 8.83 4.93 -1.89
CA LEU A 20 8.33 6.29 -1.96
C LEU A 20 6.82 6.32 -2.19
N LEU A 21 6.31 5.41 -3.01
CA LEU A 21 4.87 5.30 -3.22
C LEU A 21 4.15 4.89 -1.94
N LEU A 22 4.74 3.99 -1.19
CA LEU A 22 4.15 3.57 0.08
C LEU A 22 4.11 4.72 1.07
N ARG A 23 5.04 5.66 0.95
CA ARG A 23 5.07 6.84 1.80
C ARG A 23 4.20 7.97 1.26
N ALA A 24 3.42 7.69 0.24
CA ALA A 24 2.48 8.63 -0.34
C ALA A 24 3.15 9.84 -1.01
N HIS A 25 4.32 9.65 -1.57
CA HIS A 25 4.95 10.69 -2.36
C HIS A 25 4.24 10.83 -3.69
N SER A 26 4.13 12.07 -4.17
CA SER A 26 3.51 12.33 -5.45
C SER A 26 4.46 11.97 -6.59
N ARG A 27 3.91 11.85 -7.79
CA ARG A 27 4.71 11.61 -8.97
C ARG A 27 5.79 12.68 -9.14
N LYS A 28 5.43 13.92 -8.90
CA LYS A 28 6.35 15.03 -9.02
C LYS A 28 7.51 14.88 -8.04
N GLN A 29 7.21 14.50 -6.83
CA GLN A 29 8.24 14.30 -5.81
C GLN A 29 9.17 13.15 -6.19
N ILE A 30 8.62 12.08 -6.74
CA ILE A 30 9.40 10.94 -7.15
C ILE A 30 10.30 11.30 -8.33
N ILE A 31 9.79 12.05 -9.29
CA ILE A 31 10.58 12.51 -10.41
C ILE A 31 11.75 13.38 -9.93
N GLN A 32 11.49 14.25 -9.01
CA GLN A 32 12.54 15.09 -8.46
C GLN A 32 13.58 14.27 -7.71
N PHE A 33 13.13 13.32 -6.93
CA PHE A 33 14.03 12.41 -6.22
C PHE A 33 14.93 11.67 -7.20
N ALA A 34 14.35 11.14 -8.26
CA ALA A 34 15.10 10.37 -9.24
C ALA A 34 16.11 11.24 -9.98
N ALA A 35 15.72 12.46 -10.30
CA ALA A 35 16.63 13.38 -10.97
C ALA A 35 17.81 13.73 -10.07
N GLU A 36 17.55 13.94 -8.80
CA GLU A 36 18.61 14.34 -7.85
C GLU A 36 19.51 13.17 -7.48
N ASN A 37 18.97 12.00 -7.33
CA ASN A 37 19.74 10.86 -6.83
C ASN A 37 20.31 9.98 -7.92
N TRP A 38 19.60 9.89 -9.05
CA TRP A 38 20.02 8.98 -10.13
C TRP A 38 20.29 9.69 -11.43
N GLY A 39 19.96 10.96 -11.52
CA GLY A 39 20.19 11.73 -12.74
C GLY A 39 19.35 11.25 -13.90
N VAL A 40 18.18 10.69 -13.66
CA VAL A 40 17.31 10.21 -14.71
C VAL A 40 16.17 11.19 -14.95
N GLY A 41 15.64 11.17 -16.17
CA GLY A 41 14.58 12.08 -16.54
C GLY A 41 13.19 11.51 -16.24
N ASP A 42 12.19 12.28 -16.64
CA ASP A 42 10.80 11.95 -16.35
C ASP A 42 10.40 10.60 -16.92
N ARG A 43 10.78 10.36 -18.16
CA ARG A 43 10.38 9.13 -18.83
C ARG A 43 10.89 7.89 -18.11
N GLN A 44 12.15 7.93 -17.74
CA GLN A 44 12.74 6.78 -17.07
C GLN A 44 12.13 6.61 -15.71
N THR A 45 11.87 7.71 -15.03
CA THR A 45 11.22 7.68 -13.74
C THR A 45 9.81 7.09 -13.85
N ASP A 46 9.08 7.46 -14.90
CA ASP A 46 7.75 6.90 -15.11
C ASP A 46 7.79 5.39 -15.30
N VAL A 47 8.85 4.88 -15.94
CA VAL A 47 9.02 3.44 -16.09
C VAL A 47 9.17 2.79 -14.71
N TYR A 48 9.98 3.37 -13.86
CA TYR A 48 10.15 2.85 -12.50
C TYR A 48 8.85 2.92 -11.71
N ILE A 49 8.12 4.02 -11.87
CA ILE A 49 6.84 4.18 -11.19
C ILE A 49 5.85 3.10 -11.65
N ALA A 50 5.80 2.87 -12.97
CA ALA A 50 4.89 1.86 -13.50
C ALA A 50 5.24 0.47 -12.97
N ARG A 51 6.52 0.15 -12.93
CA ARG A 51 6.96 -1.13 -12.39
C ARG A 51 6.66 -1.26 -10.91
N ALA A 52 6.88 -0.18 -10.17
CA ALA A 52 6.61 -0.19 -8.75
C ALA A 52 5.12 -0.36 -8.47
N ARG A 53 4.27 0.25 -9.29
CA ARG A 53 2.83 0.09 -9.15
C ARG A 53 2.39 -1.34 -9.46
N GLN A 54 3.03 -1.97 -10.43
CA GLN A 54 2.76 -3.38 -10.70
C GLN A 54 3.11 -4.25 -9.51
N LEU A 55 4.26 -3.99 -8.90
CA LEU A 55 4.66 -4.73 -7.72
C LEU A 55 3.67 -4.49 -6.56
N LEU A 56 3.23 -3.27 -6.42
CA LEU A 56 2.26 -2.94 -5.39
C LEU A 56 0.97 -3.71 -5.58
N THR A 57 0.51 -3.79 -6.82
CA THR A 57 -0.70 -4.53 -7.15
C THR A 57 -0.52 -6.02 -6.87
N LEU A 58 0.61 -6.58 -7.28
CA LEU A 58 0.90 -7.98 -7.04
C LEU A 58 0.97 -8.29 -5.56
N ASP A 59 1.65 -7.44 -4.81
CA ASP A 59 1.76 -7.63 -3.37
C ASP A 59 0.39 -7.57 -2.71
N ALA A 60 -0.44 -6.64 -3.16
CA ALA A 60 -1.78 -6.51 -2.62
C ALA A 60 -2.61 -7.76 -2.94
N GLU A 61 -2.47 -8.28 -4.14
CA GLU A 61 -3.20 -9.49 -4.52
C GLU A 61 -2.74 -10.71 -3.74
N LEU A 62 -1.43 -10.82 -3.53
CA LEU A 62 -0.89 -11.94 -2.77
C LEU A 62 -1.27 -11.87 -1.30
N ALA A 63 -1.32 -10.68 -0.75
CA ALA A 63 -1.66 -10.49 0.64
C ALA A 63 -3.17 -10.50 0.89
N ARG A 64 -3.95 -10.33 -0.17
CA ARG A 64 -5.38 -10.18 -0.04
C ARG A 64 -6.08 -11.31 0.70
N PRO A 65 -5.81 -12.58 0.38
CA PRO A 65 -6.49 -13.65 1.10
C PRO A 65 -6.21 -13.63 2.59
N GLN A 66 -4.95 -13.42 2.97
CA GLN A 66 -4.60 -13.36 4.38
C GLN A 66 -5.23 -12.15 5.06
N TRP A 67 -5.21 -11.04 4.37
CA TRP A 67 -5.81 -9.83 4.89
C TRP A 67 -7.30 -10.00 5.10
N MET A 68 -7.96 -10.61 4.14
CA MET A 68 -9.39 -10.85 4.23
C MET A 68 -9.73 -11.83 5.33
N GLU A 69 -8.92 -12.87 5.49
CA GLU A 69 -9.12 -13.80 6.57
C GLU A 69 -9.00 -13.12 7.93
N SER A 70 -7.95 -12.30 8.08
CA SER A 70 -7.74 -11.58 9.33
C SER A 70 -8.87 -10.60 9.59
N ALA A 71 -9.31 -9.90 8.56
CA ALA A 71 -10.40 -8.94 8.70
C ALA A 71 -11.69 -9.63 9.09
N LEU A 72 -11.96 -10.78 8.48
CA LEU A 72 -13.15 -11.54 8.79
C LEU A 72 -13.11 -12.08 10.21
N ALA A 73 -11.95 -12.59 10.60
CA ALA A 73 -11.78 -13.10 11.96
C ALA A 73 -12.01 -12.00 12.99
N ARG A 74 -11.47 -10.81 12.73
CA ARG A 74 -11.68 -9.68 13.61
C ARG A 74 -13.13 -9.27 13.67
N LEU A 75 -13.78 -9.27 12.52
CA LEU A 75 -15.18 -8.89 12.44
C LEU A 75 -16.05 -9.86 13.24
N LEU A 76 -15.81 -11.14 13.06
CA LEU A 76 -16.56 -12.17 13.76
C LEU A 76 -16.37 -12.05 15.27
N GLU A 77 -15.13 -11.81 15.69
CA GLU A 77 -14.86 -11.65 17.09
C GLU A 77 -15.51 -10.38 17.64
N TYR A 78 -15.50 -9.34 16.83
CA TYR A 78 -16.12 -8.09 17.22
C TYR A 78 -17.62 -8.26 17.39
N GLU A 79 -18.25 -8.97 16.48
CA GLU A 79 -19.67 -9.25 16.57
C GLU A 79 -19.99 -10.08 17.81
N ARG A 80 -19.16 -11.04 18.12
CA ARG A 80 -19.38 -11.85 19.28
C ARG A 80 -19.29 -11.03 20.56
N ARG A 81 -18.31 -10.14 20.63
CA ARG A 81 -18.17 -9.26 21.77
C ARG A 81 -19.35 -8.31 21.89
N ALA A 82 -19.80 -7.82 20.75
CA ALA A 82 -20.93 -6.92 20.73
C ALA A 82 -22.18 -7.64 21.23
N ALA A 83 -22.38 -8.89 20.81
CA ALA A 83 -23.51 -9.67 21.27
C ALA A 83 -23.47 -9.89 22.78
N ASP A 84 -22.28 -10.19 23.29
CA ASP A 84 -22.12 -10.36 24.75
C ASP A 84 -22.46 -9.09 25.50
N LYS A 85 -22.00 -7.97 24.98
CA LYS A 85 -22.29 -6.67 25.58
C LYS A 85 -23.72 -6.26 25.40
N ASP A 86 -24.30 -6.67 24.30
CA ASP A 86 -25.69 -6.32 24.00
C ASP A 86 -26.65 -6.86 25.03
N GLN A 87 -26.34 -8.00 25.59
CA GLN A 87 -27.16 -8.52 26.65
C GLN A 87 -27.17 -7.58 27.85
N ILE A 88 -26.15 -6.76 27.97
CA ILE A 88 -26.01 -5.82 29.04
C ILE A 88 -26.44 -4.42 28.64
N ASN A 89 -25.98 -3.98 27.46
CA ASN A 89 -26.16 -2.60 27.08
C ASN A 89 -27.08 -2.42 25.89
N THR A 90 -27.78 -3.42 25.49
CA THR A 90 -28.64 -3.36 24.31
C THR A 90 -29.52 -2.13 24.28
N ALA A 91 -30.22 -1.89 25.33
CA ALA A 91 -31.13 -0.77 25.38
C ALA A 91 -30.41 0.55 25.22
N LEU A 92 -29.26 0.67 25.85
CA LEU A 92 -28.52 1.92 25.84
C LEU A 92 -28.05 2.27 24.43
N ILE A 93 -27.44 1.31 23.78
CA ILE A 93 -26.86 1.57 22.47
C ILE A 93 -27.94 1.75 21.42
N SER A 94 -28.94 0.92 21.47
CA SER A 94 -30.03 1.02 20.50
C SER A 94 -30.72 2.36 20.57
N LEU A 95 -30.90 2.85 21.76
CA LEU A 95 -31.57 4.13 21.94
C LEU A 95 -30.71 5.27 21.44
N ASP A 96 -29.42 5.18 21.66
CA ASP A 96 -28.53 6.24 21.21
C ASP A 96 -28.51 6.36 19.70
N LYS A 97 -28.70 5.28 19.04
CA LYS A 97 -28.67 5.28 17.60
C LYS A 97 -29.89 5.85 16.97
N GLN A 98 -30.95 5.90 17.64
CA GLN A 98 -32.24 6.32 17.09
C GLN A 98 -32.37 7.80 16.95
#